data_8561b30a4c81f16d9d633e2f636f990a
#
_entry.id   8561b30a4c81f16d9d633e2f636f990a
#
_cell.length_a   1.000
_cell.length_b   1.000
_cell.length_c   1.000
_cell.angle_alpha   90.00
_cell.angle_beta   90.00
_cell.angle_gamma   90.00
#
_symmetry.space_group_name_H-M   'P 1'
#
loop_
_entity.id
_entity.type
_entity.pdbx_description
1 polymer ?
#
loop_
_entity_poly.entity_id
_entity_poly.type
_entity_poly.pdbx_seq_one_letter_code
_entity_poly.pdbx_strand_id
1 'polypeptide(L)'
;MKKTLLFCNGISGCGKSYFIQNTLPSGLFYNLRSATTRPMRPGESDGNPYFFRDENYFRNAKLATYLWVNERFWRPGDLPWLYGVPESEIFDNLDKNLVYDVIQPRYTRQMMDWFIEHKLNQEYEFKVAYFLPPDGNMDTAIKRANMPGDLKVRTTNTCTPYDFLEAGVHIDYILSPRARLNSPELMRHINKLAKQR
;
A
#
# COMPACT_ATOMS: atom_id res chain seq x y z
N MET A 1 -24.38 -0.05 5.65
CA MET A 1 -23.56 -0.29 4.43
C MET A 1 -22.17 -0.63 4.88
N LYS A 2 -21.46 -1.52 4.15
CA LYS A 2 -20.06 -1.83 4.52
C LYS A 2 -19.15 -0.63 4.32
N LYS A 3 -18.16 -0.47 5.20
CA LYS A 3 -17.01 0.40 5.00
C LYS A 3 -16.13 -0.16 3.89
N THR A 4 -15.27 0.64 3.32
CA THR A 4 -14.35 0.21 2.26
C THR A 4 -12.93 0.12 2.80
N LEU A 5 -12.24 -1.00 2.51
CA LEU A 5 -10.79 -1.10 2.57
C LEU A 5 -10.26 -1.07 1.13
N LEU A 6 -9.66 0.07 0.77
CA LEU A 6 -9.09 0.31 -0.56
C LEU A 6 -7.61 -0.03 -0.58
N PHE A 7 -7.22 -1.00 -1.37
CA PHE A 7 -5.83 -1.33 -1.63
C PHE A 7 -5.32 -0.57 -2.85
N CYS A 8 -4.21 0.13 -2.69
CA CYS A 8 -3.50 0.81 -3.78
C CYS A 8 -2.24 0.02 -4.12
N ASN A 9 -2.32 -0.84 -5.14
CA ASN A 9 -1.20 -1.66 -5.58
C ASN A 9 -0.46 -1.04 -6.77
N GLY A 10 0.83 -1.24 -6.82
CA GLY A 10 1.67 -0.79 -7.92
C GLY A 10 3.10 -0.51 -7.48
N ILE A 11 4.00 -0.43 -8.43
CA ILE A 11 5.42 -0.18 -8.17
C ILE A 11 5.66 1.19 -7.53
N SER A 12 6.86 1.38 -6.96
CA SER A 12 7.28 2.70 -6.49
C SER A 12 7.27 3.72 -7.65
N GLY A 13 6.83 4.95 -7.36
CA GLY A 13 6.80 6.03 -8.36
C GLY A 13 5.60 6.03 -9.32
N CYS A 14 4.68 5.07 -9.24
CA CYS A 14 3.48 5.05 -10.07
C CYS A 14 2.36 6.03 -9.62
N GLY A 15 2.55 6.74 -8.50
CA GLY A 15 1.63 7.80 -8.07
C GLY A 15 0.64 7.43 -6.97
N LYS A 16 0.78 6.28 -6.32
CA LYS A 16 -0.11 5.84 -5.22
C LYS A 16 -0.24 6.87 -4.10
N SER A 17 0.88 7.29 -3.52
CA SER A 17 0.90 8.27 -2.42
C SER A 17 0.32 9.61 -2.85
N TYR A 18 0.59 10.05 -4.11
CA TYR A 18 -0.04 11.25 -4.66
C TYR A 18 -1.56 11.12 -4.72
N PHE A 19 -2.05 9.98 -5.21
CA PHE A 19 -3.50 9.70 -5.28
C PHE A 19 -4.13 9.73 -3.89
N ILE A 20 -3.53 9.05 -2.91
CA ILE A 20 -4.05 9.00 -1.53
C ILE A 20 -4.12 10.40 -0.92
N GLN A 21 -3.08 11.22 -1.11
CA GLN A 21 -2.99 12.53 -0.49
C GLN A 21 -3.78 13.64 -1.20
N ASN A 22 -3.95 13.54 -2.53
CA ASN A 22 -4.45 14.65 -3.34
C ASN A 22 -5.74 14.34 -4.11
N THR A 23 -6.09 13.07 -4.28
CA THR A 23 -7.28 12.67 -5.07
C THR A 23 -8.38 12.12 -4.19
N LEU A 24 -8.05 11.37 -3.12
CA LEU A 24 -9.05 10.95 -2.16
C LEU A 24 -9.56 12.17 -1.36
N PRO A 25 -10.89 12.30 -1.16
CA PRO A 25 -11.44 13.36 -0.33
C PRO A 25 -10.86 13.32 1.07
N SER A 26 -10.44 14.49 1.56
CA SER A 26 -9.86 14.64 2.90
C SER A 26 -10.77 14.04 3.98
N GLY A 27 -10.21 13.21 4.83
CA GLY A 27 -10.88 12.56 5.93
C GLY A 27 -11.82 11.41 5.56
N LEU A 28 -12.09 11.13 4.28
CA LEU A 28 -12.96 10.01 3.88
C LEU A 28 -12.33 8.65 4.12
N PHE A 29 -11.01 8.55 3.96
CA PHE A 29 -10.22 7.37 4.22
C PHE A 29 -9.13 7.63 5.25
N TYR A 30 -8.89 6.66 6.09
CA TYR A 30 -7.70 6.61 6.93
C TYR A 30 -6.62 5.80 6.22
N ASN A 31 -5.43 6.37 6.09
CA ASN A 31 -4.29 5.69 5.45
C ASN A 31 -3.58 4.83 6.48
N LEU A 32 -3.68 3.51 6.35
CA LEU A 32 -3.01 2.55 7.23
C LEU A 32 -1.48 2.67 7.09
N ARG A 33 -0.81 2.84 8.22
CA ARG A 33 0.65 2.99 8.28
C ARG A 33 1.31 1.68 8.66
N SER A 34 2.36 1.33 7.95
CA SER A 34 3.22 0.20 8.32
C SER A 34 4.26 0.61 9.35
N ALA A 35 4.64 -0.32 10.22
CA ALA A 35 5.91 -0.27 10.91
C ALA A 35 7.02 -0.70 9.94
N THR A 36 8.25 -0.21 10.15
CA THR A 36 9.41 -0.61 9.32
C THR A 36 10.72 -0.51 10.10
N THR A 37 11.66 -1.43 9.79
CA THR A 37 13.07 -1.33 10.26
C THR A 37 13.92 -0.45 9.34
N ARG A 38 13.37 0.02 8.22
CA ARG A 38 14.07 0.96 7.32
C ARG A 38 14.43 2.23 8.09
N PRO A 39 15.68 2.72 7.96
CA PRO A 39 16.05 4.02 8.51
C PRO A 39 15.17 5.16 7.98
N MET A 40 14.86 6.13 8.84
CA MET A 40 14.18 7.37 8.42
C MET A 40 14.98 8.10 7.36
N ARG A 41 14.28 8.66 6.39
CA ARG A 41 14.86 9.55 5.37
C ARG A 41 14.72 11.01 5.80
N PRO A 42 15.51 11.93 5.23
CA PRO A 42 15.29 13.37 5.45
C PRO A 42 13.85 13.78 5.17
N GLY A 43 13.23 14.49 6.12
CA GLY A 43 11.84 14.94 6.02
C GLY A 43 10.79 13.93 6.51
N GLU A 44 11.17 12.71 6.90
CA GLU A 44 10.28 11.76 7.58
C GLU A 44 10.34 11.94 9.10
N SER A 45 9.29 11.50 9.79
CA SER A 45 9.24 11.41 11.26
C SER A 45 8.51 10.14 11.69
N ASP A 46 8.66 9.71 12.93
CA ASP A 46 7.93 8.55 13.42
C ASP A 46 6.42 8.78 13.32
N GLY A 47 5.72 7.80 12.74
CA GLY A 47 4.30 7.91 12.40
C GLY A 47 4.00 8.65 11.09
N ASN A 48 5.01 9.15 10.34
CA ASN A 48 4.82 9.81 9.05
C ASN A 48 6.02 9.58 8.10
N PRO A 49 5.95 8.75 7.05
CA PRO A 49 4.77 7.93 6.67
C PRO A 49 4.69 6.57 7.36
N TYR A 50 5.70 6.20 8.16
CA TYR A 50 5.83 4.89 8.81
C TYR A 50 6.05 5.03 10.31
N PHE A 51 5.72 3.97 11.05
CA PHE A 51 6.25 3.77 12.40
C PHE A 51 7.66 3.16 12.28
N PHE A 52 8.69 3.91 12.64
CA PHE A 52 10.07 3.42 12.58
C PHE A 52 10.38 2.60 13.82
N ARG A 53 10.64 1.32 13.64
CA ARG A 53 10.81 0.33 14.72
C ARG A 53 12.04 -0.53 14.48
N ASP A 54 12.55 -1.14 15.53
CA ASP A 54 13.64 -2.10 15.47
C ASP A 54 13.15 -3.54 15.19
N GLU A 55 14.08 -4.46 15.01
CA GLU A 55 13.75 -5.87 14.79
C GLU A 55 13.06 -6.50 16.00
N ASN A 56 13.38 -6.06 17.22
CA ASN A 56 12.77 -6.60 18.43
C ASN A 56 11.26 -6.31 18.47
N TYR A 57 10.86 -5.14 17.98
CA TYR A 57 9.45 -4.83 17.78
C TYR A 57 8.77 -5.86 16.87
N PHE A 58 9.38 -6.19 15.70
CA PHE A 58 8.81 -7.12 14.74
C PHE A 58 8.72 -8.57 15.25
N ARG A 59 9.57 -8.96 16.20
CA ARG A 59 9.50 -10.28 16.85
C ARG A 59 8.34 -10.41 17.83
N ASN A 60 7.87 -9.31 18.39
CA ASN A 60 6.89 -9.29 19.46
C ASN A 60 5.54 -8.67 19.06
N ALA A 61 5.49 -7.86 18.00
CA ALA A 61 4.27 -7.18 17.56
C ALA A 61 3.30 -8.15 16.88
N LYS A 62 2.02 -7.93 17.12
CA LYS A 62 0.97 -8.52 16.30
C LYS A 62 0.78 -7.69 15.04
N LEU A 63 0.94 -8.32 13.89
CA LEU A 63 0.93 -7.67 12.58
C LEU A 63 -0.11 -8.31 11.68
N ALA A 64 -0.97 -7.48 11.08
CA ALA A 64 -1.93 -7.92 10.07
C ALA A 64 -1.26 -8.25 8.73
N THR A 65 -0.11 -7.61 8.43
CA THR A 65 0.74 -7.97 7.30
C THR A 65 2.19 -7.99 7.74
N TYR A 66 2.95 -8.89 7.16
CA TYR A 66 4.37 -8.99 7.38
C TYR A 66 5.08 -9.07 6.04
N LEU A 67 5.84 -8.02 5.74
CA LEU A 67 6.65 -7.92 4.55
C LEU A 67 8.11 -8.07 4.91
N TRP A 68 8.74 -8.98 4.27
CA TRP A 68 10.18 -9.06 4.25
C TRP A 68 10.69 -8.54 2.91
N VAL A 69 11.21 -7.33 2.90
CA VAL A 69 11.88 -6.79 1.73
C VAL A 69 13.33 -7.25 1.80
N ASN A 70 13.65 -8.32 1.08
CA ASN A 70 15.01 -8.78 0.96
C ASN A 70 15.77 -7.81 0.04
N GLU A 71 16.24 -6.75 0.63
CA GLU A 71 17.06 -5.74 -0.03
C GLU A 71 18.48 -6.28 -0.22
N ARG A 72 18.64 -7.27 -1.07
CA ARG A 72 19.96 -7.71 -1.58
C ARG A 72 20.78 -6.60 -2.22
N PHE A 73 20.39 -5.40 -2.01
CA PHE A 73 20.70 -4.26 -2.85
C PHE A 73 21.50 -3.21 -2.13
N TRP A 74 21.63 -3.35 -0.84
CA TRP A 74 22.46 -2.43 -0.10
C TRP A 74 23.90 -2.95 -0.14
N ARG A 75 24.42 -3.39 0.91
CA ARG A 75 25.77 -3.91 0.96
C ARG A 75 25.72 -5.39 1.31
N PRO A 76 26.66 -6.21 0.85
CA PRO A 76 26.79 -7.56 1.37
C PRO A 76 26.85 -7.53 2.89
N GLY A 77 25.87 -8.18 3.56
CA GLY A 77 25.78 -8.21 5.02
C GLY A 77 24.71 -7.31 5.62
N ASP A 78 24.07 -6.41 4.85
CA ASP A 78 22.92 -5.65 5.33
C ASP A 78 21.73 -6.58 5.57
N LEU A 79 21.03 -6.35 6.69
CA LEU A 79 19.80 -7.06 6.99
C LEU A 79 18.64 -6.51 6.14
N PRO A 80 17.72 -7.38 5.72
CA PRO A 80 16.53 -6.94 5.00
C PRO A 80 15.66 -6.03 5.85
N TRP A 81 15.04 -5.04 5.21
CA TRP A 81 14.06 -4.23 5.91
C TRP A 81 12.75 -4.97 6.08
N LEU A 82 12.23 -4.86 7.28
CA LEU A 82 10.92 -5.40 7.63
C LEU A 82 9.86 -4.31 7.48
N TYR A 83 8.68 -4.72 7.03
CA TYR A 83 7.49 -3.90 7.04
C TYR A 83 6.31 -4.73 7.54
N GLY A 84 5.38 -4.09 8.21
CA GLY A 84 4.16 -4.75 8.64
C GLY A 84 3.16 -3.75 9.19
N VAL A 85 1.86 -4.00 8.98
CA VAL A 85 0.81 -3.17 9.57
C VAL A 85 0.49 -3.72 10.95
N PRO A 86 0.68 -2.94 12.03
CA PRO A 86 0.28 -3.37 13.37
C PRO A 86 -1.22 -3.60 13.44
N GLU A 87 -1.66 -4.65 14.14
CA GLU A 87 -3.10 -4.88 14.35
C GLU A 87 -3.78 -3.70 15.06
N SER A 88 -3.09 -3.05 16.00
CA SER A 88 -3.59 -1.86 16.68
C SER A 88 -3.92 -0.72 15.71
N GLU A 89 -3.12 -0.53 14.65
CA GLU A 89 -3.36 0.49 13.63
C GLU A 89 -4.71 0.27 12.91
N ILE A 90 -5.14 -0.97 12.76
CA ILE A 90 -6.43 -1.31 12.19
C ILE A 90 -7.53 -1.15 13.23
N PHE A 91 -7.37 -1.74 14.43
CA PHE A 91 -8.39 -1.71 15.47
C PHE A 91 -8.74 -0.30 15.94
N ASP A 92 -7.76 0.61 16.02
CA ASP A 92 -7.94 2.01 16.41
C ASP A 92 -8.68 2.85 15.34
N ASN A 93 -8.91 2.28 14.14
CA ASN A 93 -9.50 2.98 13.00
C ASN A 93 -10.65 2.21 12.34
N LEU A 94 -11.23 1.23 13.03
CA LEU A 94 -12.35 0.42 12.50
C LEU A 94 -13.63 1.22 12.24
N ASP A 95 -13.77 2.42 12.76
CA ASP A 95 -14.89 3.33 12.50
C ASP A 95 -14.83 3.99 11.12
N LYS A 96 -13.69 3.89 10.40
CA LYS A 96 -13.38 4.62 9.16
C LYS A 96 -13.33 3.72 7.94
N ASN A 97 -13.46 4.31 6.75
CA ASN A 97 -12.95 3.68 5.54
C ASN A 97 -11.41 3.70 5.59
N LEU A 98 -10.79 2.63 5.12
CA LEU A 98 -9.35 2.45 5.19
C LEU A 98 -8.74 2.43 3.79
N VAL A 99 -7.54 2.96 3.66
CA VAL A 99 -6.72 2.80 2.45
C VAL A 99 -5.35 2.26 2.83
N TYR A 100 -4.82 1.35 2.01
CA TYR A 100 -3.51 0.75 2.23
C TYR A 100 -2.65 0.83 0.97
N ASP A 101 -1.51 1.56 1.07
CA ASP A 101 -0.50 1.67 0.01
C ASP A 101 0.43 0.46 0.08
N VAL A 102 0.36 -0.39 -0.92
CA VAL A 102 1.14 -1.63 -0.96
C VAL A 102 1.66 -1.91 -2.37
N ILE A 103 2.89 -2.44 -2.50
CA ILE A 103 3.48 -2.70 -3.81
C ILE A 103 2.89 -3.98 -4.41
N GLN A 104 3.02 -5.11 -3.72
CA GLN A 104 2.72 -6.42 -4.27
C GLN A 104 1.37 -6.97 -3.80
N PRO A 105 0.59 -7.60 -4.71
CA PRO A 105 -0.73 -8.16 -4.41
C PRO A 105 -0.73 -9.25 -3.32
N ARG A 106 0.36 -9.99 -3.16
CA ARG A 106 0.47 -11.00 -2.08
C ARG A 106 0.26 -10.41 -0.68
N TYR A 107 0.65 -9.15 -0.47
CA TYR A 107 0.43 -8.47 0.83
C TYR A 107 -0.98 -7.90 0.95
N THR A 108 -1.59 -7.56 -0.18
CA THR A 108 -3.04 -7.31 -0.25
C THR A 108 -3.80 -8.55 0.20
N ARG A 109 -3.40 -9.74 -0.30
CA ARG A 109 -3.99 -11.00 0.09
C ARG A 109 -3.83 -11.28 1.59
N GLN A 110 -2.63 -11.10 2.15
CA GLN A 110 -2.41 -11.26 3.59
C GLN A 110 -3.36 -10.38 4.43
N MET A 111 -3.51 -9.12 4.04
CA MET A 111 -4.43 -8.21 4.74
C MET A 111 -5.88 -8.66 4.61
N MET A 112 -6.32 -9.09 3.43
CA MET A 112 -7.67 -9.64 3.23
C MET A 112 -7.91 -10.86 4.10
N ASP A 113 -6.95 -11.80 4.14
CA ASP A 113 -7.05 -13.01 4.95
C ASP A 113 -7.14 -12.66 6.45
N TRP A 114 -6.32 -11.73 6.91
CA TRP A 114 -6.38 -11.24 8.28
C TRP A 114 -7.76 -10.65 8.62
N PHE A 115 -8.34 -9.82 7.73
CA PHE A 115 -9.70 -9.29 7.91
C PHE A 115 -10.77 -10.39 7.94
N ILE A 116 -10.59 -11.44 7.14
CA ILE A 116 -11.51 -12.59 7.11
C ILE A 116 -11.41 -13.39 8.42
N GLU A 117 -10.20 -13.69 8.88
CA GLU A 117 -9.94 -14.40 10.14
C GLU A 117 -10.55 -13.67 11.36
N HIS A 118 -10.50 -12.34 11.35
CA HIS A 118 -11.09 -11.50 12.40
C HIS A 118 -12.57 -11.16 12.15
N LYS A 119 -13.20 -11.75 11.14
CA LYS A 119 -14.62 -11.55 10.74
C LYS A 119 -14.97 -10.10 10.35
N LEU A 120 -13.97 -9.27 10.09
CA LEU A 120 -14.14 -7.88 9.69
C LEU A 120 -14.61 -7.72 8.23
N ASN A 121 -14.53 -8.77 7.42
CA ASN A 121 -15.10 -8.82 6.07
C ASN A 121 -16.65 -8.72 6.06
N GLN A 122 -17.28 -8.85 7.21
CA GLN A 122 -18.72 -8.57 7.36
C GLN A 122 -19.00 -7.07 7.37
N GLU A 123 -18.07 -6.26 7.88
CA GLU A 123 -18.16 -4.81 8.00
C GLU A 123 -17.48 -4.06 6.85
N TYR A 124 -16.48 -4.66 6.20
CA TYR A 124 -15.70 -4.08 5.13
C TYR A 124 -15.93 -4.77 3.79
N GLU A 125 -16.03 -3.97 2.73
CA GLU A 125 -15.81 -4.44 1.36
C GLU A 125 -14.36 -4.15 0.94
N PHE A 126 -13.74 -5.08 0.23
CA PHE A 126 -12.40 -4.91 -0.30
C PHE A 126 -12.49 -4.34 -1.71
N LYS A 127 -11.67 -3.33 -1.99
CA LYS A 127 -11.50 -2.74 -3.31
C LYS A 127 -10.03 -2.63 -3.65
N VAL A 128 -9.67 -3.03 -4.85
CA VAL A 128 -8.28 -3.09 -5.31
C VAL A 128 -8.09 -2.17 -6.51
N ALA A 129 -7.24 -1.18 -6.34
CA ALA A 129 -6.81 -0.27 -7.39
C ALA A 129 -5.37 -0.60 -7.81
N TYR A 130 -5.18 -0.95 -9.08
CA TYR A 130 -3.88 -1.19 -9.67
C TYR A 130 -3.39 0.06 -10.40
N PHE A 131 -2.24 0.56 -9.97
CA PHE A 131 -1.59 1.74 -10.53
C PHE A 131 -0.56 1.31 -11.56
N LEU A 132 -0.85 1.60 -12.83
CA LEU A 132 0.06 1.34 -13.93
C LEU A 132 1.33 2.20 -13.80
N PRO A 133 2.50 1.67 -14.20
CA PRO A 133 3.68 2.50 -14.30
C PRO A 133 3.47 3.64 -15.31
N PRO A 134 4.12 4.80 -15.11
CA PRO A 134 4.08 5.89 -16.08
C PRO A 134 4.54 5.40 -17.45
N ASP A 135 3.79 5.75 -18.49
CA ASP A 135 4.08 5.38 -19.88
C ASP A 135 4.23 3.86 -20.13
N GLY A 136 3.68 3.03 -19.23
CA GLY A 136 3.88 1.59 -19.27
C GLY A 136 5.33 1.16 -18.97
N ASN A 137 6.19 2.09 -18.57
CA ASN A 137 7.62 1.87 -18.40
C ASN A 137 8.01 1.99 -16.93
N MET A 138 8.56 0.90 -16.40
CA MET A 138 9.04 0.83 -15.00
C MET A 138 10.21 1.78 -14.75
N ASP A 139 11.11 1.99 -15.72
CA ASP A 139 12.26 2.88 -15.57
C ASP A 139 11.81 4.33 -15.37
N THR A 140 10.74 4.74 -16.03
CA THR A 140 10.15 6.08 -15.84
C THR A 140 9.57 6.26 -14.44
N ALA A 141 8.92 5.23 -13.90
CA ALA A 141 8.42 5.26 -12.53
C ALA A 141 9.55 5.38 -11.50
N ILE A 142 10.63 4.64 -11.74
CA ILE A 142 11.82 4.63 -10.89
C ILE A 142 12.52 5.99 -10.89
N LYS A 143 12.70 6.58 -12.06
CA LYS A 143 13.29 7.93 -12.21
C LYS A 143 12.46 9.00 -11.50
N ARG A 144 11.12 8.92 -11.59
CA ARG A 144 10.22 9.85 -10.90
C ARG A 144 10.27 9.74 -9.38
N ALA A 145 10.56 8.57 -8.86
CA ALA A 145 10.67 8.36 -7.42
C ALA A 145 11.86 9.11 -6.77
N ASN A 146 12.74 9.73 -7.60
CA ASN A 146 13.86 10.60 -7.22
C ASN A 146 14.67 10.09 -6.02
N MET A 147 14.94 8.78 -6.01
CA MET A 147 15.70 8.20 -4.92
C MET A 147 17.09 7.81 -5.40
N PRO A 148 18.13 8.37 -4.80
CA PRO A 148 19.50 8.01 -5.14
C PRO A 148 19.71 6.53 -4.80
N GLY A 149 20.29 5.82 -5.74
CA GLY A 149 21.07 4.64 -5.44
C GLY A 149 20.54 3.31 -5.92
N ASP A 150 19.26 3.12 -6.36
CA ASP A 150 18.90 1.74 -6.68
C ASP A 150 17.82 1.52 -7.73
N LEU A 151 18.23 1.69 -8.98
CA LEU A 151 17.45 1.24 -10.14
C LEU A 151 17.19 -0.28 -10.09
N LYS A 152 18.21 -1.06 -9.71
CA LYS A 152 18.13 -2.53 -9.63
C LYS A 152 17.12 -3.05 -8.61
N VAL A 153 17.04 -2.44 -7.44
CA VAL A 153 16.14 -2.83 -6.35
C VAL A 153 14.67 -2.69 -6.73
N ARG A 154 14.38 -1.62 -7.44
CA ARG A 154 13.02 -1.26 -7.75
C ARG A 154 12.47 -2.00 -8.95
N THR A 155 13.36 -2.47 -9.83
CA THR A 155 13.01 -3.33 -10.97
C THR A 155 12.66 -4.75 -10.55
N THR A 156 13.12 -5.21 -9.38
CA THR A 156 12.78 -6.55 -8.87
C THR A 156 11.49 -6.58 -8.06
N ASN A 157 11.02 -5.44 -7.53
CA ASN A 157 9.70 -5.32 -6.92
C ASN A 157 8.66 -5.03 -8.01
N THR A 158 8.45 -6.01 -8.87
CA THR A 158 7.42 -5.94 -9.90
C THR A 158 6.03 -5.97 -9.28
N CYS A 159 5.09 -5.31 -9.93
CA CYS A 159 3.67 -5.45 -9.68
C CYS A 159 3.00 -5.50 -11.05
N THR A 160 2.74 -6.68 -11.50
CA THR A 160 2.17 -6.99 -12.82
C THR A 160 0.77 -7.59 -12.64
N PRO A 161 -0.07 -7.61 -13.67
CA PRO A 161 -1.35 -8.34 -13.60
C PRO A 161 -1.18 -9.83 -13.24
N TYR A 162 -0.05 -10.43 -13.58
CA TYR A 162 0.24 -11.82 -13.25
C TYR A 162 0.40 -12.03 -11.74
N ASP A 163 1.06 -11.10 -11.04
CA ASP A 163 1.20 -11.15 -9.59
C ASP A 163 -0.16 -11.14 -8.86
N PHE A 164 -1.18 -10.48 -9.46
CA PHE A 164 -2.56 -10.49 -8.90
C PHE A 164 -3.21 -11.85 -9.09
N LEU A 165 -3.01 -12.51 -10.23
CA LEU A 165 -3.53 -13.87 -10.48
C LEU A 165 -2.90 -14.85 -9.51
N GLU A 166 -1.58 -14.81 -9.32
CA GLU A 166 -0.87 -15.69 -8.37
C GLU A 166 -1.35 -15.49 -6.94
N ALA A 167 -1.60 -14.25 -6.54
CA ALA A 167 -2.09 -13.93 -5.20
C ALA A 167 -3.59 -14.21 -5.01
N GLY A 168 -4.33 -14.55 -6.06
CA GLY A 168 -5.79 -14.70 -6.01
C GLY A 168 -6.51 -13.40 -5.66
N VAL A 169 -5.99 -12.25 -6.13
CA VAL A 169 -6.51 -10.91 -5.86
C VAL A 169 -7.15 -10.36 -7.13
N HIS A 170 -8.43 -9.99 -7.04
CA HIS A 170 -9.15 -9.33 -8.13
C HIS A 170 -8.81 -7.85 -8.21
N ILE A 171 -8.60 -7.33 -9.42
CA ILE A 171 -8.42 -5.89 -9.67
C ILE A 171 -9.78 -5.27 -9.96
N ASP A 172 -10.24 -4.36 -9.09
CA ASP A 172 -11.49 -3.61 -9.31
C ASP A 172 -11.27 -2.39 -10.22
N TYR A 173 -10.12 -1.72 -10.10
CA TYR A 173 -9.84 -0.47 -10.80
C TYR A 173 -8.42 -0.44 -11.35
N ILE A 174 -8.26 0.11 -12.55
CA ILE A 174 -6.94 0.36 -13.15
C ILE A 174 -6.75 1.87 -13.27
N LEU A 175 -5.67 2.38 -12.68
CA LEU A 175 -5.31 3.79 -12.72
C LEU A 175 -4.03 4.01 -13.53
N SER A 176 -4.09 4.98 -14.44
CA SER A 176 -2.95 5.36 -15.26
C SER A 176 -2.55 6.80 -14.97
N PRO A 177 -1.26 7.10 -14.81
CA PRO A 177 -0.77 8.47 -14.72
C PRO A 177 -1.13 9.34 -15.93
N ARG A 178 -1.27 8.74 -17.12
CA ARG A 178 -1.75 9.42 -18.34
C ARG A 178 -3.19 9.91 -18.19
N ALA A 179 -4.03 9.13 -17.52
CA ALA A 179 -5.40 9.49 -17.19
C ALA A 179 -5.50 10.31 -15.87
N ARG A 180 -4.41 10.95 -15.43
CA ARG A 180 -4.32 11.70 -14.17
C ARG A 180 -4.72 10.89 -12.95
N LEU A 181 -4.41 9.59 -12.94
CA LEU A 181 -4.80 8.63 -11.90
C LEU A 181 -6.32 8.65 -11.65
N ASN A 182 -7.09 8.85 -12.67
CA ASN A 182 -8.55 8.91 -12.62
C ASN A 182 -9.14 7.63 -13.21
N SER A 183 -9.99 6.97 -12.45
CA SER A 183 -10.91 5.93 -12.92
C SER A 183 -12.33 6.43 -12.64
N PRO A 184 -13.16 6.64 -13.65
CA PRO A 184 -14.54 7.08 -13.44
C PRO A 184 -15.33 6.16 -12.51
N GLU A 185 -15.05 4.85 -12.55
CA GLU A 185 -15.68 3.86 -11.69
C GLU A 185 -15.27 4.03 -10.23
N LEU A 186 -13.97 4.18 -9.99
CA LEU A 186 -13.44 4.43 -8.64
C LEU A 186 -13.96 5.75 -8.08
N MET A 187 -13.98 6.81 -8.89
CA MET A 187 -14.49 8.12 -8.45
C MET A 187 -15.99 8.09 -8.16
N ARG A 188 -16.79 7.32 -8.92
CA ARG A 188 -18.20 7.09 -8.59
C ARG A 188 -18.36 6.38 -7.24
N HIS A 189 -17.54 5.36 -6.96
CA HIS A 189 -17.53 4.66 -5.68
C HIS A 189 -17.17 5.61 -4.53
N ILE A 190 -16.07 6.35 -4.65
CA ILE A 190 -15.62 7.35 -3.67
C ILE A 190 -16.70 8.41 -3.40
N ASN A 191 -17.30 8.95 -4.45
CA ASN A 191 -18.36 9.97 -4.31
C ASN A 191 -19.62 9.42 -3.64
N LYS A 192 -19.94 8.12 -3.84
CA LYS A 192 -21.02 7.46 -3.13
C LYS A 192 -20.73 7.39 -1.63
N LEU A 193 -19.52 6.99 -1.25
CA LEU A 193 -19.10 6.96 0.16
C LEU A 193 -19.14 8.35 0.80
N ALA A 194 -18.70 9.39 0.08
CA ALA A 194 -18.69 10.76 0.59
C ALA A 194 -20.10 11.32 0.86
N LYS A 195 -21.12 10.87 0.12
CA LYS A 195 -22.52 11.29 0.31
C LYS A 195 -23.21 10.61 1.49
N GLN A 196 -22.57 9.64 2.12
CA GLN A 196 -23.14 8.83 3.21
C GLN A 196 -22.65 9.28 4.60
N ARG A 197 -21.84 10.32 4.63
CA ARG A 197 -21.42 11.05 5.84
C ARG A 197 -22.36 12.21 6.11
#